data_ee5d1bfc8d043d715f293e860ad5d945
#
_entry.id   ee5d1bfc8d043d715f293e860ad5d945
#
_cell.length_a   1.000
_cell.length_b   1.000
_cell.length_c   1.000
_cell.angle_alpha   90.00
_cell.angle_beta   90.00
_cell.angle_gamma   90.00
#
_symmetry.space_group_name_H-M   'P 1'
#
loop_
_entity.id
_entity.type
_entity.pdbx_description
1 polymer ?
#
loop_
_entity_poly.entity_id
_entity_poly.type
_entity_poly.pdbx_seq_one_letter_code
_entity_poly.pdbx_strand_id
1 'polypeptide(L)'
;MAGFEHLLKSYDVGDLLDDIASSDPPAYLRRCFAEGISAPALSFVRVQQLAVCAMVLDSILNDRDYESLEPELIADWRAHYGQKCASMKDTAVTALRRAVEQLHGQDADAAAELEELEHRLAPG
;
A
#
# COMPACT_ATOMS: atom_id res chain seq x y z
N MET A 1 -3.19 -11.78 -14.75
CA MET A 1 -3.50 -10.38 -14.54
C MET A 1 -2.28 -9.60 -14.10
N ALA A 2 -2.09 -8.48 -14.69
CA ALA A 2 -0.98 -7.62 -14.35
C ALA A 2 -1.15 -7.05 -12.94
N GLY A 3 -0.05 -6.93 -12.23
CA GLY A 3 -0.04 -6.38 -10.89
C GLY A 3 0.37 -4.92 -10.88
N PHE A 4 -0.51 -4.01 -11.23
CA PHE A 4 -0.25 -2.58 -11.10
C PHE A 4 0.98 -2.10 -11.87
N GLU A 5 1.08 -2.46 -13.14
CA GLU A 5 2.24 -2.18 -13.99
C GLU A 5 2.61 -0.70 -14.08
N HIS A 6 1.61 0.16 -14.23
CA HIS A 6 1.86 1.62 -14.32
C HIS A 6 2.27 2.19 -12.97
N LEU A 7 1.59 1.74 -11.93
CA LEU A 7 1.80 2.24 -10.57
C LEU A 7 3.18 1.86 -10.04
N LEU A 8 3.61 0.63 -10.30
CA LEU A 8 4.87 0.10 -9.75
C LEU A 8 6.00 0.09 -10.77
N LYS A 9 5.88 0.84 -11.86
CA LYS A 9 6.90 0.91 -12.89
C LYS A 9 8.25 1.31 -12.32
N SER A 10 9.28 0.50 -12.58
CA SER A 10 10.65 0.74 -12.13
C SER A 10 10.82 0.82 -10.62
N TYR A 11 9.87 0.30 -9.85
CA TYR A 11 9.94 0.32 -8.39
C TYR A 11 10.37 -1.04 -7.86
N ASP A 12 11.33 -1.03 -6.93
CA ASP A 12 11.81 -2.25 -6.30
C ASP A 12 10.99 -2.58 -5.04
N VAL A 13 9.94 -3.39 -5.24
CA VAL A 13 9.05 -3.81 -4.15
C VAL A 13 9.81 -4.62 -3.10
N GLY A 14 10.73 -5.49 -3.53
CA GLY A 14 11.50 -6.31 -2.61
C GLY A 14 12.35 -5.49 -1.64
N ASP A 15 12.94 -4.40 -2.14
CA ASP A 15 13.74 -3.50 -1.30
C ASP A 15 12.88 -2.85 -0.21
N LEU A 16 11.68 -2.43 -0.57
CA LEU A 16 10.76 -1.85 0.41
C LEU A 16 10.30 -2.89 1.43
N LEU A 17 10.03 -4.12 1.00
CA LEU A 17 9.65 -5.19 1.92
C LEU A 17 10.77 -5.47 2.93
N ASP A 18 12.03 -5.42 2.49
CA ASP A 18 13.17 -5.58 3.39
C ASP A 18 13.24 -4.45 4.41
N ASP A 19 12.96 -3.22 3.99
CA ASP A 19 12.91 -2.07 4.91
C ASP A 19 11.81 -2.24 5.95
N ILE A 20 10.64 -2.68 5.54
CA ILE A 20 9.52 -2.93 6.45
C ILE A 20 9.89 -4.03 7.44
N ALA A 21 10.49 -5.11 6.95
CA ALA A 21 10.88 -6.24 7.79
C ALA A 21 11.98 -5.88 8.79
N SER A 22 12.86 -4.95 8.44
CA SER A 22 13.95 -4.49 9.31
C SER A 22 13.49 -3.54 10.41
N SER A 23 12.26 -3.06 10.31
CA SER A 23 11.65 -2.14 11.26
C SER A 23 10.54 -2.87 12.02
N ASP A 24 9.66 -2.12 12.69
CA ASP A 24 8.42 -2.66 13.22
C ASP A 24 7.36 -2.56 12.12
N PRO A 25 6.93 -3.66 11.48
CA PRO A 25 6.02 -3.59 10.35
C PRO A 25 4.75 -2.76 10.58
N PRO A 26 3.97 -2.95 11.66
CA PRO A 26 2.80 -2.09 11.87
C PRO A 26 3.14 -0.61 12.00
N ALA A 27 4.22 -0.28 12.70
CA ALA A 27 4.63 1.11 12.86
C ALA A 27 5.07 1.72 11.53
N TYR A 28 5.77 0.94 10.70
CA TYR A 28 6.19 1.39 9.38
C TYR A 28 4.98 1.72 8.50
N LEU A 29 4.01 0.80 8.45
CA LEU A 29 2.80 1.00 7.66
C LEU A 29 2.02 2.23 8.14
N ARG A 30 1.84 2.35 9.45
CA ARG A 30 1.11 3.47 10.03
C ARG A 30 1.76 4.80 9.68
N ARG A 31 3.08 4.87 9.79
CA ARG A 31 3.82 6.09 9.45
C ARG A 31 3.67 6.43 7.96
N CYS A 32 3.76 5.42 7.09
CA CYS A 32 3.62 5.62 5.66
C CYS A 32 2.25 6.23 5.31
N PHE A 33 1.19 5.68 5.88
CA PHE A 33 -0.16 6.19 5.62
C PHE A 33 -0.34 7.61 6.21
N ALA A 34 0.17 7.85 7.40
CA ALA A 34 0.09 9.18 8.02
C ALA A 34 0.80 10.24 7.18
N GLU A 35 1.99 9.92 6.68
CA GLU A 35 2.74 10.82 5.80
C GLU A 35 2.01 11.06 4.48
N GLY A 36 1.35 10.02 3.97
CA GLY A 36 0.55 10.14 2.76
C GLY A 36 -0.61 11.11 2.91
N ILE A 37 -1.13 11.25 4.12
CA ILE A 37 -2.22 12.19 4.41
C ILE A 37 -1.68 13.59 4.65
N SER A 38 -0.58 13.73 5.37
CA SER A 38 -0.10 15.02 5.85
C SER A 38 0.82 15.76 4.88
N ALA A 39 1.46 15.07 3.94
CA ALA A 39 2.37 15.71 3.01
C ALA A 39 1.63 16.70 2.09
N PRO A 40 2.20 17.89 1.83
CA PRO A 40 1.53 18.87 0.95
C PRO A 40 1.37 18.36 -0.48
N ALA A 41 2.34 17.57 -0.96
CA ALA A 41 2.28 16.92 -2.26
C ALA A 41 3.04 15.60 -2.17
N LEU A 42 2.65 14.63 -2.99
CA LEU A 42 3.27 13.32 -3.02
C LEU A 42 4.09 13.15 -4.30
N SER A 43 5.37 12.80 -4.17
CA SER A 43 6.17 12.40 -5.32
C SER A 43 5.66 11.05 -5.82
N PHE A 44 5.98 10.71 -7.07
CA PHE A 44 5.56 9.42 -7.61
C PHE A 44 6.15 8.26 -6.80
N VAL A 45 7.40 8.38 -6.37
CA VAL A 45 8.04 7.36 -5.51
C VAL A 45 7.27 7.21 -4.20
N ARG A 46 6.83 8.31 -3.61
CA ARG A 46 6.04 8.25 -2.37
C ARG A 46 4.70 7.55 -2.61
N VAL A 47 4.06 7.81 -3.75
CA VAL A 47 2.82 7.12 -4.13
C VAL A 47 3.08 5.62 -4.29
N GLN A 48 4.20 5.25 -4.90
CA GLN A 48 4.58 3.84 -5.05
C GLN A 48 4.77 3.16 -3.69
N GLN A 49 5.45 3.81 -2.77
CA GLN A 49 5.62 3.30 -1.40
C GLN A 49 4.28 3.12 -0.71
N LEU A 50 3.41 4.09 -0.84
CA LEU A 50 2.06 4.04 -0.27
C LEU A 50 1.28 2.87 -0.85
N ALA A 51 1.38 2.65 -2.16
CA ALA A 51 0.70 1.55 -2.84
C ALA A 51 1.16 0.19 -2.32
N VAL A 52 2.47 -0.01 -2.16
CA VAL A 52 3.00 -1.27 -1.64
C VAL A 52 2.56 -1.49 -0.21
N CYS A 53 2.60 -0.45 0.63
CA CYS A 53 2.11 -0.56 2.00
C CYS A 53 0.64 -0.94 2.06
N ALA A 54 -0.17 -0.38 1.15
CA ALA A 54 -1.60 -0.72 1.06
C ALA A 54 -1.80 -2.16 0.58
N MET A 55 -0.99 -2.64 -0.36
CA MET A 55 -1.02 -4.04 -0.80
C MET A 55 -0.71 -4.99 0.35
N VAL A 56 0.31 -4.65 1.15
CA VAL A 56 0.67 -5.43 2.34
C VAL A 56 -0.51 -5.46 3.32
N LEU A 57 -1.10 -4.31 3.58
CA LEU A 57 -2.24 -4.22 4.49
C LEU A 57 -3.43 -5.04 4.00
N ASP A 58 -3.76 -4.93 2.71
CA ASP A 58 -4.85 -5.70 2.12
C ASP A 58 -4.59 -7.21 2.20
N SER A 59 -3.36 -7.64 1.94
CA SER A 59 -2.98 -9.04 2.07
C SER A 59 -3.14 -9.54 3.51
N ILE A 60 -2.76 -8.73 4.48
CA ILE A 60 -2.86 -9.09 5.90
C ILE A 60 -4.32 -9.17 6.35
N LEU A 61 -5.12 -8.18 5.98
CA LEU A 61 -6.50 -8.06 6.48
C LEU A 61 -7.50 -8.91 5.71
N ASN A 62 -7.31 -9.03 4.40
CA ASN A 62 -8.29 -9.66 3.51
C ASN A 62 -7.82 -10.96 2.87
N ASP A 63 -6.65 -11.45 3.27
CA ASP A 63 -6.07 -12.70 2.75
C ASP A 63 -5.99 -12.68 1.21
N ARG A 64 -5.59 -11.55 0.64
CA ARG A 64 -5.50 -11.38 -0.80
C ARG A 64 -4.05 -11.55 -1.25
N ASP A 65 -3.83 -12.31 -2.31
CA ASP A 65 -2.50 -12.52 -2.87
C ASP A 65 -2.14 -11.42 -3.86
N TYR A 66 -0.88 -11.01 -3.80
CA TYR A 66 -0.29 -10.10 -4.78
C TYR A 66 1.00 -10.75 -5.29
N GLU A 67 1.18 -10.71 -6.61
CA GLU A 67 2.34 -11.30 -7.26
C GLU A 67 3.67 -10.75 -6.71
N SER A 68 3.68 -9.47 -6.35
CA SER A 68 4.88 -8.80 -5.85
C SER A 68 5.21 -9.11 -4.40
N LEU A 69 4.31 -9.74 -3.66
CA LEU A 69 4.50 -10.01 -2.23
C LEU A 69 4.81 -11.48 -2.00
N GLU A 70 5.68 -11.76 -1.02
CA GLU A 70 6.03 -13.12 -0.64
C GLU A 70 4.94 -13.70 0.27
N PRO A 71 4.27 -14.79 -0.14
CA PRO A 71 3.16 -15.35 0.66
C PRO A 71 3.56 -15.75 2.08
N GLU A 72 4.77 -16.30 2.24
CA GLU A 72 5.25 -16.74 3.56
C GLU A 72 5.46 -15.56 4.49
N LEU A 73 6.03 -14.48 3.98
CA LEU A 73 6.26 -13.26 4.74
C LEU A 73 4.94 -12.65 5.19
N ILE A 74 3.97 -12.58 4.28
CA ILE A 74 2.66 -12.02 4.60
C ILE A 74 1.92 -12.90 5.62
N ALA A 75 2.02 -14.22 5.49
CA ALA A 75 1.39 -15.13 6.45
C ALA A 75 1.97 -14.92 7.85
N ASP A 76 3.28 -14.75 7.96
CA ASP A 76 3.95 -14.47 9.22
C ASP A 76 3.46 -13.14 9.82
N TRP A 77 3.41 -12.09 9.01
CA TRP A 77 2.94 -10.77 9.46
C TRP A 77 1.47 -10.80 9.87
N ARG A 78 0.64 -11.55 9.15
CA ARG A 78 -0.78 -11.71 9.51
C ARG A 78 -0.91 -12.35 10.89
N ALA A 79 -0.12 -13.40 11.15
CA ALA A 79 -0.16 -14.10 12.43
C ALA A 79 0.28 -13.20 13.59
N HIS A 80 1.29 -12.37 13.38
CA HIS A 80 1.87 -11.55 14.44
C HIS A 80 1.21 -10.16 14.59
N TYR A 81 0.74 -9.57 13.48
CA TYR A 81 0.36 -8.16 13.46
C TYR A 81 -1.07 -7.90 12.96
N GLY A 82 -1.84 -8.94 12.67
CA GLY A 82 -3.18 -8.77 12.09
C GLY A 82 -4.07 -7.82 12.86
N GLN A 83 -4.11 -7.94 14.18
CA GLN A 83 -4.95 -7.07 15.00
C GLN A 83 -4.49 -5.61 14.98
N LYS A 84 -3.18 -5.39 15.04
CA LYS A 84 -2.62 -4.03 14.99
C LYS A 84 -2.89 -3.38 13.63
N CYS A 85 -2.82 -4.16 12.56
CA CYS A 85 -3.06 -3.66 11.22
C CYS A 85 -4.53 -3.32 10.96
N ALA A 86 -5.45 -4.03 11.61
CA ALA A 86 -6.89 -3.80 11.41
C ALA A 86 -7.30 -2.36 11.73
N SER A 87 -6.66 -1.75 12.72
CA SER A 87 -7.01 -0.39 13.16
C SER A 87 -6.55 0.71 12.20
N MET A 88 -5.71 0.39 11.21
CA MET A 88 -5.19 1.42 10.31
C MET A 88 -5.85 1.44 8.93
N LYS A 89 -6.87 0.62 8.73
CA LYS A 89 -7.56 0.52 7.45
C LYS A 89 -8.12 1.87 6.97
N ASP A 90 -8.81 2.59 7.84
CA ASP A 90 -9.41 3.87 7.47
C ASP A 90 -8.36 4.92 7.10
N THR A 91 -7.27 4.95 7.84
CA THR A 91 -6.15 5.83 7.56
C THR A 91 -5.53 5.51 6.20
N ALA A 92 -5.35 4.23 5.91
CA ALA A 92 -4.81 3.77 4.63
C ALA A 92 -5.72 4.18 3.48
N VAL A 93 -7.02 3.98 3.61
CA VAL A 93 -7.99 4.34 2.56
C VAL A 93 -7.96 5.86 2.32
N THR A 94 -7.90 6.66 3.38
CA THR A 94 -7.83 8.12 3.26
C THR A 94 -6.56 8.53 2.49
N ALA A 95 -5.43 7.93 2.81
CA ALA A 95 -4.17 8.21 2.12
C ALA A 95 -4.24 7.83 0.64
N LEU A 96 -4.84 6.66 0.33
CA LEU A 96 -4.99 6.22 -1.06
C LEU A 96 -5.88 7.16 -1.86
N ARG A 97 -7.00 7.61 -1.29
CA ARG A 97 -7.91 8.55 -1.96
C ARG A 97 -7.20 9.84 -2.32
N ARG A 98 -6.41 10.34 -1.41
CA ARG A 98 -5.64 11.56 -1.65
C ARG A 98 -4.64 11.37 -2.79
N ALA A 99 -3.95 10.24 -2.80
CA ALA A 99 -3.00 9.92 -3.86
C ALA A 99 -3.70 9.74 -5.21
N VAL A 100 -4.88 9.11 -5.23
CA VAL A 100 -5.68 8.96 -6.45
C VAL A 100 -6.04 10.33 -7.03
N GLU A 101 -6.53 11.23 -6.20
CA GLU A 101 -6.90 12.58 -6.64
C GLU A 101 -5.70 13.30 -7.26
N GLN A 102 -4.54 13.18 -6.64
CA GLN A 102 -3.32 13.81 -7.16
C GLN A 102 -2.92 13.20 -8.51
N LEU A 103 -2.97 11.87 -8.64
CA LEU A 103 -2.57 11.19 -9.86
C LEU A 103 -3.51 11.43 -11.04
N HIS A 104 -4.76 11.74 -10.81
CA HIS A 104 -5.71 11.98 -11.90
C HIS A 104 -5.24 13.06 -12.86
N GLY A 105 -4.51 14.05 -12.38
CA GLY A 105 -3.97 15.10 -13.22
C GLY A 105 -2.59 14.82 -13.80
N GLN A 106 -1.97 13.69 -13.42
CA GLN A 106 -0.58 13.38 -13.78
C GLN A 106 -0.46 12.10 -14.58
N ASP A 107 -1.09 11.02 -14.12
CA ASP A 107 -1.00 9.70 -14.73
C ASP A 107 -2.30 8.95 -14.48
N ALA A 108 -3.20 9.02 -15.47
CA ALA A 108 -4.53 8.42 -15.35
C ALA A 108 -4.49 6.90 -15.20
N ASP A 109 -3.51 6.23 -15.82
CA ASP A 109 -3.40 4.78 -15.73
C ASP A 109 -2.97 4.35 -14.33
N ALA A 110 -1.98 5.03 -13.76
CA ALA A 110 -1.56 4.77 -12.38
C ALA A 110 -2.68 5.11 -11.39
N ALA A 111 -3.43 6.18 -11.65
CA ALA A 111 -4.57 6.56 -10.80
C ALA A 111 -5.64 5.47 -10.79
N ALA A 112 -5.94 4.88 -11.95
CA ALA A 112 -6.93 3.81 -12.05
C ALA A 112 -6.49 2.57 -11.28
N GLU A 113 -5.21 2.23 -11.35
CA GLU A 113 -4.67 1.09 -10.60
C GLU A 113 -4.73 1.34 -9.09
N LEU A 114 -4.40 2.54 -8.67
CA LEU A 114 -4.44 2.89 -7.26
C LEU A 114 -5.87 2.91 -6.73
N GLU A 115 -6.82 3.37 -7.54
CA GLU A 115 -8.24 3.36 -7.18
C GLU A 115 -8.75 1.92 -7.01
N GLU A 116 -8.31 0.99 -7.87
CA GLU A 116 -8.64 -0.42 -7.72
C GLU A 116 -8.12 -0.96 -6.38
N LEU A 117 -6.90 -0.60 -6.03
CA LEU A 117 -6.30 -1.00 -4.75
C LEU A 117 -7.10 -0.46 -3.56
N GLU A 118 -7.53 0.79 -3.64
CA GLU A 118 -8.39 1.39 -2.62
C GLU A 118 -9.68 0.58 -2.45
N HIS A 119 -10.30 0.18 -3.56
CA HIS A 119 -11.54 -0.60 -3.51
C HIS A 119 -11.32 -2.01 -2.98
N ARG A 120 -10.18 -2.61 -3.23
CA ARG A 120 -9.85 -3.91 -2.66
C ARG A 120 -9.67 -3.84 -1.16
N LEU A 121 -9.05 -2.78 -0.69
CA LEU A 121 -8.79 -2.60 0.74
C LEU A 121 -10.07 -2.29 1.51
N ALA A 122 -10.94 -1.51 0.93
CA ALA A 122 -12.22 -1.10 1.54
C ALA A 122 -13.36 -1.33 0.55
N PRO A 123 -13.73 -2.60 0.29
CA PRO A 123 -14.87 -2.89 -0.58
C PRO A 123 -16.16 -2.51 0.17
N GLY A 124 -16.92 -1.64 -0.40
CA GLY A 124 -18.12 -1.26 0.31
C GLY A 124 -18.91 -0.23 -0.41
#